data_0edca226b29fa9d897b1bfb9b12ce4bf
#
_entry.id   0edca226b29fa9d897b1bfb9b12ce4bf
#
_cell.length_a   1.000
_cell.length_b   1.000
_cell.length_c   1.000
_cell.angle_alpha   90.00
_cell.angle_beta   90.00
_cell.angle_gamma   90.00
#
_symmetry.space_group_name_H-M   'P 1'
#
loop_
_entity.id
_entity.type
_entity.pdbx_description
1 polymer ?
#
loop_
_entity_poly.entity_id
_entity_poly.type
_entity_poly.pdbx_seq_one_letter_code
_entity_poly.pdbx_strand_id
1 'polypeptide(L)'
;MDGCFCRLIIRRYGENCDPPESFSVNDILTSLSDTFYDRFVQKTLLFFVENGWDDEYGGLFEVLKSNGESKAIPFRRVMVHARQLFVFSRWAKLTGNNKFSAKADKIFEFMITAFWDFENGGWFSKLNLDGSVQNQTKDLYAHAFVLFGLANYKNSLDRKTTHDWIDKTLTIIERQFSRKDGSFCQDLSGDFVDLSPRIRSQNPHMHLLEAVLYLLENDKQNSRYLTLVNRLLNLFESKILDSENKLIREYLDQSFKPKLVNSFIIEPGHHYEWAWLLNWSDKIHKSKKYDTLTKTLFDTGWRLGWDFNNGGVFDEFDCENKQVFLSTKRLWPLLELIKVLSVLPSNSHGDDLTSALTIVLERYIQPNGTWVERFDQNWCAVDTTMPTSSIYHMAMTISVLEARKTKK
;
A
#
# COMPACT_ATOMS: atom_id res chain seq x y z
N MET A 1 3.91 15.57 26.44
CA MET A 1 2.80 15.49 25.48
C MET A 1 2.02 16.81 25.33
N ASP A 2 2.04 17.69 26.31
CA ASP A 2 1.14 18.86 26.34
C ASP A 2 1.47 20.03 25.39
N GLY A 3 2.73 20.20 25.00
CA GLY A 3 3.12 21.35 24.16
C GLY A 3 2.82 21.25 22.66
N CYS A 4 2.71 20.04 22.12
CA CYS A 4 2.45 19.79 20.69
C CYS A 4 0.94 19.87 20.37
N PHE A 5 0.14 19.45 21.31
CA PHE A 5 -1.32 19.44 21.26
C PHE A 5 -1.93 20.84 21.14
N CYS A 6 -1.43 21.78 21.95
CA CYS A 6 -1.85 23.19 21.90
C CYS A 6 -1.56 23.85 20.55
N ARG A 7 -0.47 23.51 19.87
CA ARG A 7 -0.10 24.15 18.58
C ARG A 7 -1.03 23.80 17.43
N LEU A 8 -1.57 22.57 17.37
CA LEU A 8 -2.54 22.15 16.33
C LEU A 8 -3.90 22.82 16.54
N ILE A 9 -4.35 22.94 17.78
CA ILE A 9 -5.62 23.62 18.13
C ILE A 9 -5.52 25.12 17.87
N ILE A 10 -4.43 25.79 18.32
CA ILE A 10 -4.21 27.21 18.12
C ILE A 10 -4.15 27.59 16.64
N ARG A 11 -3.54 26.77 15.78
CA ARG A 11 -3.50 27.03 14.33
C ARG A 11 -4.87 26.97 13.65
N ARG A 12 -5.84 26.24 14.18
CA ARG A 12 -7.18 26.10 13.58
C ARG A 12 -8.19 27.12 14.10
N TYR A 13 -8.05 27.56 15.35
CA TYR A 13 -9.05 28.40 16.01
C TYR A 13 -8.56 29.84 16.35
N GLY A 14 -7.29 30.17 16.08
CA GLY A 14 -6.70 31.47 16.36
C GLY A 14 -6.28 31.67 17.84
N GLU A 15 -5.37 32.60 18.07
CA GLU A 15 -4.75 32.87 19.40
C GLU A 15 -5.70 33.40 20.47
N ASN A 16 -6.96 33.69 20.14
CA ASN A 16 -7.92 34.38 21.02
C ASN A 16 -9.11 33.52 21.47
N CYS A 17 -9.06 32.20 21.33
CA CYS A 17 -10.08 31.32 21.87
C CYS A 17 -9.54 30.55 23.06
N ASP A 18 -10.14 30.69 24.23
CA ASP A 18 -9.96 29.74 25.33
C ASP A 18 -10.27 28.32 24.81
N PRO A 19 -9.42 27.33 25.11
CA PRO A 19 -9.70 25.96 24.67
C PRO A 19 -11.04 25.52 25.27
N PRO A 20 -12.01 25.09 24.45
CA PRO A 20 -13.27 24.59 24.98
C PRO A 20 -12.99 23.41 25.92
N GLU A 21 -13.72 23.36 27.03
CA GLU A 21 -13.64 22.30 28.02
C GLU A 21 -13.76 20.94 27.35
N SER A 22 -12.67 20.17 27.39
CA SER A 22 -12.52 18.76 26.99
C SER A 22 -12.91 18.37 25.55
N PHE A 23 -11.97 18.44 24.57
CA PHE A 23 -12.05 17.63 23.35
C PHE A 23 -11.93 16.15 23.70
N SER A 24 -12.87 15.34 23.23
CA SER A 24 -12.72 13.89 23.36
C SER A 24 -11.61 13.38 22.42
N VAL A 25 -11.02 12.21 22.72
CA VAL A 25 -10.05 11.53 21.83
C VAL A 25 -10.64 11.35 20.42
N ASN A 26 -11.96 11.16 20.33
CA ASN A 26 -12.67 11.02 19.05
C ASN A 26 -12.71 12.34 18.25
N ASP A 27 -12.86 13.50 18.90
CA ASP A 27 -12.88 14.80 18.20
C ASP A 27 -11.50 15.11 17.64
N ILE A 28 -10.46 14.79 18.39
CA ILE A 28 -9.07 14.94 17.97
C ILE A 28 -8.77 14.02 16.78
N LEU A 29 -9.14 12.77 16.88
CA LEU A 29 -8.94 11.79 15.81
C LEU A 29 -9.67 12.20 14.53
N THR A 30 -10.88 12.71 14.65
CA THR A 30 -11.65 13.25 13.53
C THR A 30 -10.92 14.42 12.88
N SER A 31 -10.47 15.39 13.69
CA SER A 31 -9.72 16.57 13.20
C SER A 31 -8.42 16.21 12.49
N LEU A 32 -7.65 15.24 13.02
CA LEU A 32 -6.42 14.75 12.36
C LEU A 32 -6.73 14.04 11.05
N SER A 33 -7.77 13.21 11.04
CA SER A 33 -8.20 12.49 9.82
C SER A 33 -8.68 13.46 8.74
N ASP A 34 -9.43 14.50 9.09
CA ASP A 34 -9.87 15.56 8.18
C ASP A 34 -8.66 16.33 7.62
N THR A 35 -7.71 16.67 8.48
CA THR A 35 -6.48 17.36 8.07
C THR A 35 -5.66 16.51 7.10
N PHE A 36 -5.56 15.21 7.35
CA PHE A 36 -4.87 14.29 6.43
C PHE A 36 -5.60 14.20 5.08
N TYR A 37 -6.93 14.04 5.11
CA TYR A 37 -7.76 14.04 3.92
C TYR A 37 -7.57 15.33 3.09
N ASP A 38 -7.66 16.50 3.72
CA ASP A 38 -7.55 17.79 3.04
C ASP A 38 -6.16 17.99 2.42
N ARG A 39 -5.07 17.70 3.16
CA ARG A 39 -3.71 17.77 2.61
C ARG A 39 -3.54 16.83 1.42
N PHE A 40 -4.07 15.62 1.52
CA PHE A 40 -3.98 14.65 0.44
C PHE A 40 -4.77 15.07 -0.80
N VAL A 41 -6.06 15.36 -0.64
CA VAL A 41 -6.96 15.62 -1.78
C VAL A 41 -6.70 16.99 -2.40
N GLN A 42 -6.55 18.03 -1.57
CA GLN A 42 -6.45 19.41 -2.05
C GLN A 42 -5.03 19.86 -2.39
N LYS A 43 -4.03 19.08 -1.99
CA LYS A 43 -2.62 19.42 -2.24
C LYS A 43 -1.87 18.29 -2.94
N THR A 44 -1.71 17.12 -2.32
CA THR A 44 -0.90 16.02 -2.87
C THR A 44 -1.42 15.55 -4.23
N LEU A 45 -2.72 15.25 -4.35
CA LEU A 45 -3.27 14.76 -5.61
C LEU A 45 -3.21 15.80 -6.72
N LEU A 46 -3.51 17.06 -6.43
CA LEU A 46 -3.42 18.14 -7.42
C LEU A 46 -1.97 18.36 -7.87
N PHE A 47 -1.01 18.33 -6.93
CA PHE A 47 0.41 18.41 -7.27
C PHE A 47 0.83 17.31 -8.26
N PHE A 48 0.36 16.06 -8.04
CA PHE A 48 0.68 14.95 -8.96
C PHE A 48 -0.14 14.97 -10.26
N VAL A 49 -1.32 15.59 -10.29
CA VAL A 49 -2.01 15.88 -11.55
C VAL A 49 -1.17 16.80 -12.43
N GLU A 50 -0.56 17.82 -11.83
CA GLU A 50 0.18 18.87 -12.54
C GLU A 50 1.60 18.41 -12.92
N ASN A 51 2.31 17.72 -12.03
CA ASN A 51 3.74 17.45 -12.17
C ASN A 51 4.10 15.97 -12.42
N GLY A 52 3.15 15.05 -12.20
CA GLY A 52 3.44 13.61 -12.17
C GLY A 52 3.53 12.92 -13.53
N TRP A 53 3.29 13.63 -14.64
CA TRP A 53 3.24 13.06 -15.99
C TRP A 53 4.36 13.58 -16.87
N ASP A 54 4.98 12.70 -17.63
CA ASP A 54 5.94 13.06 -18.66
C ASP A 54 5.20 13.36 -19.96
N ASP A 55 5.23 14.62 -20.40
CA ASP A 55 4.55 15.03 -21.63
C ASP A 55 5.41 14.78 -22.88
N GLU A 56 6.71 14.48 -22.74
CA GLU A 56 7.60 14.18 -23.88
C GLU A 56 7.41 12.73 -24.35
N TYR A 57 7.50 11.75 -23.43
CA TYR A 57 7.46 10.33 -23.76
C TYR A 57 6.18 9.62 -23.27
N GLY A 58 5.32 10.32 -22.55
CA GLY A 58 4.16 9.74 -21.87
C GLY A 58 4.52 8.98 -20.60
N GLY A 59 3.49 8.60 -19.82
CA GLY A 59 3.64 7.85 -18.60
C GLY A 59 3.97 8.69 -17.36
N LEU A 60 3.95 8.03 -16.21
CA LEU A 60 4.21 8.68 -14.91
C LEU A 60 5.71 8.70 -14.60
N PHE A 61 6.15 9.78 -13.96
CA PHE A 61 7.46 9.79 -13.31
C PHE A 61 7.48 8.88 -12.10
N GLU A 62 8.60 8.16 -11.89
CA GLU A 62 8.79 7.27 -10.73
C GLU A 62 8.94 8.05 -9.41
N VAL A 63 9.57 9.21 -9.46
CA VAL A 63 9.92 10.02 -8.29
C VAL A 63 9.88 11.50 -8.64
N LEU A 64 9.24 12.31 -7.80
CA LEU A 64 9.28 13.76 -7.88
C LEU A 64 10.09 14.35 -6.71
N LYS A 65 10.62 15.56 -6.91
CA LYS A 65 11.10 16.44 -5.85
C LYS A 65 9.95 17.32 -5.35
N SER A 66 10.12 17.94 -4.19
CA SER A 66 9.12 18.83 -3.60
C SER A 66 8.81 20.10 -4.43
N ASN A 67 9.67 20.46 -5.36
CA ASN A 67 9.46 21.57 -6.31
C ASN A 67 8.74 21.16 -7.60
N GLY A 68 8.34 19.90 -7.77
CA GLY A 68 7.64 19.36 -8.94
C GLY A 68 8.57 18.78 -10.02
N GLU A 69 9.88 18.98 -9.93
CA GLU A 69 10.82 18.37 -10.88
C GLU A 69 10.87 16.84 -10.70
N SER A 70 10.96 16.12 -11.81
CA SER A 70 11.23 14.69 -11.76
C SER A 70 12.68 14.41 -11.35
N LYS A 71 12.88 13.35 -10.56
CA LYS A 71 14.20 12.75 -10.39
C LYS A 71 14.52 11.89 -11.60
N ALA A 72 15.74 12.01 -12.13
CA ALA A 72 16.18 11.20 -13.26
C ALA A 72 16.25 9.70 -12.88
N ILE A 73 15.20 8.97 -13.16
CA ILE A 73 15.11 7.50 -13.04
C ILE A 73 15.00 6.96 -14.47
N PRO A 74 15.89 6.06 -14.92
CA PRO A 74 16.00 5.67 -16.33
C PRO A 74 14.95 4.65 -16.78
N PHE A 75 13.86 4.47 -16.02
CA PHE A 75 12.80 3.51 -16.32
C PHE A 75 11.45 3.97 -15.75
N ARG A 76 10.41 3.27 -16.20
CA ARG A 76 9.03 3.35 -15.67
C ARG A 76 8.57 1.95 -15.28
N ARG A 77 7.85 1.83 -14.16
CA ARG A 77 7.26 0.56 -13.70
C ARG A 77 5.75 0.55 -13.90
N VAL A 78 5.22 -0.56 -14.41
CA VAL A 78 3.77 -0.73 -14.53
C VAL A 78 3.07 -0.68 -13.17
N MET A 79 3.70 -1.18 -12.11
CA MET A 79 3.19 -1.13 -10.75
C MET A 79 2.90 0.30 -10.28
N VAL A 80 3.76 1.27 -10.62
CA VAL A 80 3.54 2.70 -10.28
C VAL A 80 2.30 3.23 -10.99
N HIS A 81 2.15 2.92 -12.28
CA HIS A 81 0.97 3.32 -13.06
C HIS A 81 -0.31 2.68 -12.51
N ALA A 82 -0.27 1.40 -12.17
CA ALA A 82 -1.41 0.68 -11.60
C ALA A 82 -1.85 1.22 -10.24
N ARG A 83 -0.91 1.55 -9.35
CA ARG A 83 -1.19 2.23 -8.08
C ARG A 83 -1.84 3.59 -8.29
N GLN A 84 -1.34 4.38 -9.25
CA GLN A 84 -1.92 5.68 -9.56
C GLN A 84 -3.28 5.57 -10.27
N LEU A 85 -3.50 4.53 -11.07
CA LEU A 85 -4.81 4.23 -11.65
C LEU A 85 -5.85 4.03 -10.54
N PHE A 86 -5.52 3.25 -9.50
CA PHE A 86 -6.35 3.12 -8.31
C PHE A 86 -6.60 4.48 -7.65
N VAL A 87 -5.54 5.23 -7.34
CA VAL A 87 -5.64 6.50 -6.63
C VAL A 87 -6.55 7.47 -7.36
N PHE A 88 -6.27 7.76 -8.61
CA PHE A 88 -7.03 8.77 -9.36
C PHE A 88 -8.47 8.32 -9.65
N SER A 89 -8.71 7.04 -9.94
CA SER A 89 -10.08 6.55 -10.15
C SER A 89 -10.92 6.60 -8.87
N ARG A 90 -10.35 6.20 -7.74
CA ARG A 90 -11.02 6.22 -6.43
C ARG A 90 -11.41 7.65 -6.03
N TRP A 91 -10.47 8.59 -6.15
CA TRP A 91 -10.72 9.99 -5.77
C TRP A 91 -11.58 10.75 -6.78
N ALA A 92 -11.53 10.40 -8.07
CA ALA A 92 -12.50 10.91 -9.03
C ALA A 92 -13.94 10.57 -8.61
N LYS A 93 -14.18 9.32 -8.18
CA LYS A 93 -15.50 8.89 -7.68
C LYS A 93 -15.91 9.63 -6.40
N LEU A 94 -14.99 9.76 -5.44
CA LEU A 94 -15.31 10.34 -4.13
C LEU A 94 -15.52 11.85 -4.18
N THR A 95 -14.80 12.55 -5.05
CA THR A 95 -14.81 14.03 -5.11
C THR A 95 -15.59 14.58 -6.28
N GLY A 96 -15.91 13.78 -7.29
CA GLY A 96 -16.49 14.26 -8.56
C GLY A 96 -15.52 15.08 -9.41
N ASN A 97 -14.21 15.12 -9.10
CA ASN A 97 -13.24 15.96 -9.77
C ASN A 97 -12.83 15.36 -11.13
N ASN A 98 -13.20 16.03 -12.21
CA ASN A 98 -12.91 15.60 -13.58
C ASN A 98 -11.41 15.56 -13.92
N LYS A 99 -10.55 16.32 -13.23
CA LYS A 99 -9.10 16.23 -13.44
C LYS A 99 -8.56 14.86 -13.00
N PHE A 100 -9.14 14.26 -11.95
CA PHE A 100 -8.74 12.94 -11.48
C PHE A 100 -9.23 11.83 -12.43
N SER A 101 -10.46 11.91 -12.94
CA SER A 101 -10.93 10.93 -13.93
C SER A 101 -10.14 11.00 -15.23
N ALA A 102 -9.86 12.19 -15.73
CA ALA A 102 -9.02 12.37 -16.92
C ALA A 102 -7.60 11.84 -16.74
N LYS A 103 -7.01 12.03 -15.53
CA LYS A 103 -5.70 11.45 -15.21
C LYS A 103 -5.76 9.92 -15.17
N ALA A 104 -6.80 9.34 -14.57
CA ALA A 104 -7.00 7.89 -14.54
C ALA A 104 -7.16 7.32 -15.95
N ASP A 105 -7.97 7.95 -16.81
CA ASP A 105 -8.15 7.54 -18.20
C ASP A 105 -6.80 7.59 -18.96
N LYS A 106 -6.02 8.66 -18.81
CA LYS A 106 -4.68 8.81 -19.44
C LYS A 106 -3.69 7.73 -18.96
N ILE A 107 -3.71 7.38 -17.69
CA ILE A 107 -2.88 6.31 -17.13
C ILE A 107 -3.31 4.95 -17.69
N PHE A 108 -4.60 4.65 -17.72
CA PHE A 108 -5.12 3.41 -18.26
C PHE A 108 -4.72 3.20 -19.72
N GLU A 109 -4.92 4.20 -20.58
CA GLU A 109 -4.53 4.14 -21.99
C GLU A 109 -3.03 3.88 -22.15
N PHE A 110 -2.19 4.56 -21.38
CA PHE A 110 -0.75 4.32 -21.41
C PHE A 110 -0.40 2.89 -20.95
N MET A 111 -1.06 2.37 -19.91
CA MET A 111 -0.81 1.01 -19.46
C MET A 111 -1.11 -0.02 -20.52
N ILE A 112 -2.27 0.03 -21.15
CA ILE A 112 -2.70 -0.98 -22.13
C ILE A 112 -1.93 -0.89 -23.45
N THR A 113 -1.40 0.27 -23.80
CA THR A 113 -0.66 0.47 -25.05
C THR A 113 0.84 0.21 -24.93
N ALA A 114 1.45 0.57 -23.80
CA ALA A 114 2.90 0.50 -23.61
C ALA A 114 3.37 -0.71 -22.80
N PHE A 115 2.62 -1.11 -21.75
CA PHE A 115 3.05 -2.18 -20.85
C PHE A 115 2.49 -3.57 -21.17
N TRP A 116 1.45 -3.68 -22.02
CA TRP A 116 0.92 -4.99 -22.39
C TRP A 116 1.77 -5.65 -23.46
N ASP A 117 2.13 -6.92 -23.23
CA ASP A 117 2.79 -7.75 -24.23
C ASP A 117 1.76 -8.28 -25.24
N PHE A 118 1.73 -7.72 -26.44
CA PHE A 118 0.80 -8.11 -27.49
C PHE A 118 1.17 -9.45 -28.16
N GLU A 119 2.40 -9.93 -27.99
CA GLU A 119 2.87 -11.20 -28.56
C GLU A 119 2.52 -12.37 -27.66
N ASN A 120 2.89 -12.31 -26.37
CA ASN A 120 2.76 -13.41 -25.44
C ASN A 120 1.64 -13.20 -24.39
N GLY A 121 1.16 -11.99 -24.25
CA GLY A 121 0.27 -11.59 -23.17
C GLY A 121 1.02 -11.29 -21.86
N GLY A 122 0.29 -10.76 -20.88
CA GLY A 122 0.86 -10.30 -19.62
C GLY A 122 1.48 -8.90 -19.70
N TRP A 123 1.94 -8.40 -18.55
CA TRP A 123 2.41 -7.04 -18.40
C TRP A 123 3.92 -7.01 -18.22
N PHE A 124 4.63 -6.24 -19.04
CA PHE A 124 6.03 -5.93 -18.80
C PHE A 124 6.17 -5.17 -17.49
N SER A 125 7.14 -5.56 -16.66
CA SER A 125 7.33 -4.90 -15.35
C SER A 125 7.95 -3.51 -15.49
N LYS A 126 8.79 -3.29 -16.52
CA LYS A 126 9.55 -2.06 -16.73
C LYS A 126 9.68 -1.68 -18.20
N LEU A 127 9.59 -0.38 -18.46
CA LEU A 127 9.93 0.27 -19.74
C LEU A 127 11.09 1.23 -19.54
N ASN A 128 11.83 1.52 -20.60
CA ASN A 128 12.70 2.69 -20.70
C ASN A 128 11.85 3.98 -20.76
N LEU A 129 12.48 5.14 -20.62
CA LEU A 129 11.76 6.42 -20.65
C LEU A 129 11.04 6.68 -21.99
N ASP A 130 11.62 6.24 -23.10
CA ASP A 130 11.03 6.34 -24.44
C ASP A 130 9.87 5.38 -24.71
N GLY A 131 9.46 4.60 -23.71
CA GLY A 131 8.39 3.61 -23.82
C GLY A 131 8.81 2.25 -24.38
N SER A 132 10.06 2.08 -24.82
CA SER A 132 10.56 0.77 -25.25
C SER A 132 10.68 -0.20 -24.06
N VAL A 133 10.53 -1.51 -24.33
CA VAL A 133 10.61 -2.53 -23.28
C VAL A 133 12.02 -2.64 -22.74
N GLN A 134 12.23 -2.39 -21.44
CA GLN A 134 13.55 -2.49 -20.80
C GLN A 134 13.99 -3.94 -20.65
N ASN A 135 13.07 -4.79 -20.20
CA ASN A 135 13.20 -6.25 -20.23
C ASN A 135 11.82 -6.90 -20.37
N GLN A 136 11.77 -8.13 -20.83
CA GLN A 136 10.51 -8.85 -21.04
C GLN A 136 10.00 -9.59 -19.79
N THR A 137 10.68 -9.45 -18.65
CA THR A 137 10.30 -10.12 -17.40
C THR A 137 8.89 -9.72 -16.96
N LYS A 138 8.11 -10.71 -16.61
CA LYS A 138 6.76 -10.58 -16.03
C LYS A 138 6.81 -10.92 -14.55
N ASP A 139 6.36 -10.02 -13.73
CA ASP A 139 6.51 -10.03 -12.28
C ASP A 139 5.14 -10.13 -11.62
N LEU A 140 4.97 -11.06 -10.67
CA LEU A 140 3.72 -11.29 -9.96
C LEU A 140 3.25 -10.06 -9.18
N TYR A 141 4.18 -9.35 -8.54
CA TYR A 141 3.88 -8.13 -7.79
C TYR A 141 3.29 -7.04 -8.69
N ALA A 142 3.87 -6.86 -9.86
CA ALA A 142 3.35 -5.93 -10.87
C ALA A 142 1.96 -6.36 -11.37
N HIS A 143 1.74 -7.65 -11.67
CA HIS A 143 0.44 -8.17 -12.10
C HIS A 143 -0.64 -8.02 -11.02
N ALA A 144 -0.28 -8.19 -9.73
CA ALA A 144 -1.19 -7.97 -8.61
C ALA A 144 -1.66 -6.51 -8.55
N PHE A 145 -0.75 -5.53 -8.68
CA PHE A 145 -1.12 -4.13 -8.71
C PHE A 145 -1.91 -3.73 -9.95
N VAL A 146 -1.55 -4.28 -11.12
CA VAL A 146 -2.36 -4.07 -12.33
C VAL A 146 -3.79 -4.55 -12.12
N LEU A 147 -3.96 -5.76 -11.57
CA LEU A 147 -5.28 -6.31 -11.25
C LEU A 147 -6.06 -5.38 -10.29
N PHE A 148 -5.40 -4.91 -9.23
CA PHE A 148 -5.98 -4.00 -8.25
C PHE A 148 -6.38 -2.64 -8.87
N GLY A 149 -5.49 -2.04 -9.66
CA GLY A 149 -5.75 -0.78 -10.36
C GLY A 149 -6.90 -0.87 -11.35
N LEU A 150 -6.91 -1.91 -12.17
CA LEU A 150 -7.99 -2.16 -13.15
C LEU A 150 -9.34 -2.39 -12.47
N ALA A 151 -9.37 -3.17 -11.37
CA ALA A 151 -10.60 -3.42 -10.63
C ALA A 151 -11.19 -2.15 -10.04
N ASN A 152 -10.33 -1.27 -9.48
CA ASN A 152 -10.76 0.01 -8.95
C ASN A 152 -11.20 0.98 -10.05
N TYR A 153 -10.50 1.04 -11.16
CA TYR A 153 -10.86 1.88 -12.31
C TYR A 153 -12.23 1.50 -12.88
N LYS A 154 -12.47 0.20 -13.08
CA LYS A 154 -13.79 -0.33 -13.48
C LYS A 154 -14.90 0.12 -12.52
N ASN A 155 -14.72 -0.12 -11.22
CA ASN A 155 -15.79 0.07 -10.23
C ASN A 155 -15.98 1.55 -9.84
N SER A 156 -14.95 2.35 -9.95
CA SER A 156 -15.01 3.78 -9.59
C SER A 156 -15.59 4.63 -10.71
N LEU A 157 -15.25 4.35 -11.96
CA LEU A 157 -15.63 5.18 -13.12
C LEU A 157 -16.55 4.46 -14.11
N ASP A 158 -17.10 3.28 -13.74
CA ASP A 158 -17.97 2.44 -14.59
C ASP A 158 -17.37 2.16 -15.98
N ARG A 159 -16.06 1.86 -16.04
CA ARG A 159 -15.34 1.58 -17.30
C ARG A 159 -15.49 0.10 -17.68
N LYS A 160 -16.59 -0.26 -18.36
CA LYS A 160 -16.93 -1.65 -18.71
C LYS A 160 -15.89 -2.35 -19.56
N THR A 161 -15.21 -1.63 -20.46
CA THR A 161 -14.12 -2.16 -21.29
C THR A 161 -12.93 -2.72 -20.49
N THR A 162 -12.80 -2.31 -19.22
CA THR A 162 -11.77 -2.81 -18.32
C THR A 162 -12.00 -4.26 -17.89
N HIS A 163 -13.22 -4.81 -18.08
CA HIS A 163 -13.53 -6.19 -17.69
C HIS A 163 -12.62 -7.20 -18.40
N ASP A 164 -12.40 -7.04 -19.69
CA ASP A 164 -11.55 -7.94 -20.48
C ASP A 164 -10.09 -7.90 -20.01
N TRP A 165 -9.61 -6.73 -19.59
CA TRP A 165 -8.25 -6.58 -19.06
C TRP A 165 -8.09 -7.23 -17.68
N ILE A 166 -9.11 -7.18 -16.84
CA ILE A 166 -9.16 -7.89 -15.55
C ILE A 166 -9.12 -9.40 -15.82
N ASP A 167 -9.95 -9.91 -16.75
CA ASP A 167 -10.00 -11.34 -17.07
C ASP A 167 -8.69 -11.86 -17.68
N LYS A 168 -8.09 -11.12 -18.62
CA LYS A 168 -6.77 -11.43 -19.18
C LYS A 168 -5.70 -11.50 -18.08
N THR A 169 -5.66 -10.50 -17.20
CA THR A 169 -4.66 -10.45 -16.11
C THR A 169 -4.83 -11.60 -15.14
N LEU A 170 -6.06 -11.90 -14.71
CA LEU A 170 -6.36 -13.06 -13.86
C LEU A 170 -5.97 -14.37 -14.54
N THR A 171 -6.28 -14.53 -15.82
CA THR A 171 -5.95 -15.73 -16.57
C THR A 171 -4.44 -15.96 -16.64
N ILE A 172 -3.65 -14.90 -16.85
CA ILE A 172 -2.19 -14.98 -16.79
C ILE A 172 -1.72 -15.40 -15.38
N ILE A 173 -2.25 -14.78 -14.33
CA ILE A 173 -1.88 -15.12 -12.94
C ILE A 173 -2.19 -16.59 -12.64
N GLU A 174 -3.38 -17.07 -12.98
CA GLU A 174 -3.81 -18.43 -12.68
C GLU A 174 -3.12 -19.50 -13.53
N ARG A 175 -2.84 -19.22 -14.80
CA ARG A 175 -2.27 -20.23 -15.71
C ARG A 175 -0.75 -20.21 -15.75
N GLN A 176 -0.14 -19.02 -15.73
CA GLN A 176 1.30 -18.88 -15.95
C GLN A 176 2.08 -18.77 -14.62
N PHE A 177 1.57 -18.01 -13.66
CA PHE A 177 2.26 -17.87 -12.38
C PHE A 177 2.00 -19.00 -11.39
N SER A 178 0.97 -19.84 -11.58
CA SER A 178 0.61 -20.89 -10.63
C SER A 178 1.63 -22.00 -10.53
N ARG A 179 1.94 -22.44 -9.31
CA ARG A 179 2.76 -23.62 -9.01
C ARG A 179 1.93 -24.75 -8.44
N LYS A 180 2.41 -25.99 -8.61
CA LYS A 180 1.74 -27.22 -8.14
C LYS A 180 1.58 -27.28 -6.62
N ASP A 181 2.45 -26.59 -5.88
CA ASP A 181 2.44 -26.55 -4.42
C ASP A 181 1.47 -25.51 -3.83
N GLY A 182 0.62 -24.90 -4.66
CA GLY A 182 -0.34 -23.87 -4.28
C GLY A 182 0.20 -22.44 -4.29
N SER A 183 1.52 -22.24 -4.40
CA SER A 183 2.15 -20.92 -4.50
C SER A 183 2.16 -20.39 -5.93
N PHE A 184 2.77 -19.23 -6.12
CA PHE A 184 2.95 -18.59 -7.42
C PHE A 184 4.44 -18.31 -7.68
N CYS A 185 4.85 -18.34 -8.95
CA CYS A 185 6.14 -17.84 -9.40
C CYS A 185 6.23 -16.33 -9.09
N GLN A 186 7.43 -15.82 -8.81
CA GLN A 186 7.61 -14.37 -8.63
C GLN A 186 7.89 -13.70 -9.97
N ASP A 187 8.80 -14.29 -10.75
CA ASP A 187 9.27 -13.75 -12.01
C ASP A 187 9.18 -14.82 -13.11
N LEU A 188 8.69 -14.41 -14.26
CA LEU A 188 8.62 -15.20 -15.50
C LEU A 188 9.33 -14.46 -16.62
N SER A 189 9.92 -15.21 -17.58
CA SER A 189 10.40 -14.62 -18.84
C SER A 189 9.25 -14.11 -19.70
N GLY A 190 9.56 -13.48 -20.83
CA GLY A 190 8.57 -13.03 -21.80
C GLY A 190 7.64 -14.15 -22.28
N ASP A 191 8.16 -15.34 -22.46
CA ASP A 191 7.47 -16.57 -22.87
C ASP A 191 7.03 -17.47 -21.68
N PHE A 192 6.97 -16.89 -20.48
CA PHE A 192 6.47 -17.52 -19.24
C PHE A 192 7.32 -18.67 -18.67
N VAL A 193 8.62 -18.72 -18.93
CA VAL A 193 9.51 -19.62 -18.20
C VAL A 193 9.76 -19.09 -16.79
N ASP A 194 9.72 -19.95 -15.77
CA ASP A 194 9.95 -19.57 -14.36
C ASP A 194 11.39 -19.11 -14.15
N LEU A 195 11.54 -17.83 -13.86
CA LEU A 195 12.80 -17.17 -13.51
C LEU A 195 12.91 -16.88 -12.02
N SER A 196 11.95 -17.37 -11.22
CA SER A 196 11.87 -17.04 -9.80
C SER A 196 13.21 -17.23 -9.11
N PRO A 197 13.68 -16.23 -8.36
CA PRO A 197 14.95 -16.31 -7.67
C PRO A 197 14.94 -17.43 -6.64
N ARG A 198 16.12 -17.87 -6.21
CA ARG A 198 16.24 -18.85 -5.12
C ARG A 198 15.62 -18.34 -3.81
N ILE A 199 15.57 -17.02 -3.65
CA ILE A 199 14.93 -16.33 -2.54
C ILE A 199 13.48 -16.02 -2.93
N ARG A 200 12.53 -16.41 -2.08
CA ARG A 200 11.10 -16.10 -2.20
C ARG A 200 10.76 -14.94 -1.29
N SER A 201 9.95 -13.99 -1.77
CA SER A 201 9.35 -12.94 -0.95
C SER A 201 7.86 -13.23 -0.73
N GLN A 202 7.36 -12.89 0.46
CA GLN A 202 5.94 -12.97 0.78
C GLN A 202 5.12 -11.86 0.07
N ASN A 203 5.75 -10.72 -0.17
CA ASN A 203 5.14 -9.46 -0.63
C ASN A 203 4.28 -9.59 -1.91
N PRO A 204 4.70 -10.27 -3.01
CA PRO A 204 3.84 -10.45 -4.18
C PRO A 204 2.54 -11.20 -3.89
N HIS A 205 2.57 -12.18 -2.98
CA HIS A 205 1.38 -12.95 -2.59
C HIS A 205 0.41 -12.12 -1.74
N MET A 206 0.94 -11.25 -0.89
CA MET A 206 0.17 -10.30 -0.07
C MET A 206 -0.63 -9.34 -0.94
N HIS A 207 0.01 -8.68 -1.91
CA HIS A 207 -0.69 -7.76 -2.80
C HIS A 207 -1.61 -8.45 -3.81
N LEU A 208 -1.32 -9.72 -4.17
CA LEU A 208 -2.28 -10.50 -4.94
C LEU A 208 -3.54 -10.78 -4.11
N LEU A 209 -3.40 -11.11 -2.81
CA LEU A 209 -4.54 -11.26 -1.91
C LEU A 209 -5.34 -9.95 -1.81
N GLU A 210 -4.68 -8.81 -1.66
CA GLU A 210 -5.30 -7.49 -1.63
C GLU A 210 -6.16 -7.23 -2.88
N ALA A 211 -5.57 -7.47 -4.07
CA ALA A 211 -6.27 -7.27 -5.33
C ALA A 211 -7.50 -8.15 -5.48
N VAL A 212 -7.41 -9.43 -5.08
CA VAL A 212 -8.52 -10.37 -5.21
C VAL A 212 -9.58 -10.16 -4.12
N LEU A 213 -9.20 -9.72 -2.92
CA LEU A 213 -10.17 -9.29 -1.90
C LEU A 213 -11.00 -8.10 -2.39
N TYR A 214 -10.38 -7.13 -3.06
CA TYR A 214 -11.11 -6.01 -3.65
C TYR A 214 -12.11 -6.48 -4.73
N LEU A 215 -11.71 -7.41 -5.59
CA LEU A 215 -12.61 -8.01 -6.58
C LEU A 215 -13.75 -8.76 -5.91
N LEU A 216 -13.47 -9.59 -4.91
CA LEU A 216 -14.47 -10.38 -4.17
C LEU A 216 -15.44 -9.49 -3.38
N GLU A 217 -14.98 -8.39 -2.78
CA GLU A 217 -15.86 -7.44 -2.08
C GLU A 217 -16.90 -6.85 -3.01
N ASN A 218 -16.56 -6.61 -4.28
CA ASN A 218 -17.44 -6.03 -5.29
C ASN A 218 -18.27 -7.09 -6.06
N ASP A 219 -17.90 -8.38 -6.00
CA ASP A 219 -18.65 -9.50 -6.57
C ASP A 219 -18.51 -10.74 -5.69
N LYS A 220 -19.24 -10.74 -4.57
CA LYS A 220 -19.13 -11.73 -3.48
C LYS A 220 -19.49 -13.15 -3.87
N GLN A 221 -20.20 -13.35 -4.99
CA GLN A 221 -20.63 -14.67 -5.45
C GLN A 221 -19.70 -15.24 -6.53
N ASN A 222 -18.68 -14.51 -6.93
CA ASN A 222 -17.75 -14.95 -7.95
C ASN A 222 -16.86 -16.09 -7.42
N SER A 223 -17.13 -17.30 -7.87
CA SER A 223 -16.43 -18.51 -7.43
C SER A 223 -14.93 -18.48 -7.76
N ARG A 224 -14.54 -17.82 -8.86
CA ARG A 224 -13.14 -17.66 -9.27
C ARG A 224 -12.36 -16.84 -8.25
N TYR A 225 -12.92 -15.69 -7.86
CA TYR A 225 -12.30 -14.81 -6.85
C TYR A 225 -12.25 -15.50 -5.48
N LEU A 226 -13.33 -16.14 -5.08
CA LEU A 226 -13.40 -16.88 -3.82
C LEU A 226 -12.34 -18.00 -3.76
N THR A 227 -12.19 -18.76 -4.83
CA THR A 227 -11.18 -19.83 -4.93
C THR A 227 -9.76 -19.27 -4.79
N LEU A 228 -9.46 -18.15 -5.43
CA LEU A 228 -8.14 -17.53 -5.38
C LEU A 228 -7.85 -16.92 -4.02
N VAL A 229 -8.81 -16.24 -3.37
CA VAL A 229 -8.69 -15.76 -1.99
C VAL A 229 -8.39 -16.92 -1.04
N ASN A 230 -9.18 -17.99 -1.08
CA ASN A 230 -8.97 -19.15 -0.22
C ASN A 230 -7.58 -19.81 -0.45
N ARG A 231 -7.13 -19.89 -1.69
CA ARG A 231 -5.79 -20.40 -2.02
C ARG A 231 -4.69 -19.55 -1.38
N LEU A 232 -4.79 -18.22 -1.47
CA LEU A 232 -3.81 -17.28 -0.92
C LEU A 232 -3.81 -17.27 0.63
N LEU A 233 -4.99 -17.33 1.24
CA LEU A 233 -5.12 -17.47 2.69
C LEU A 233 -4.53 -18.78 3.21
N ASN A 234 -4.79 -19.90 2.52
CA ASN A 234 -4.18 -21.20 2.85
C ASN A 234 -2.66 -21.17 2.69
N LEU A 235 -2.14 -20.52 1.65
CA LEU A 235 -0.70 -20.34 1.44
C LEU A 235 -0.09 -19.50 2.59
N PHE A 236 -0.75 -18.42 2.98
CA PHE A 236 -0.33 -17.61 4.12
C PHE A 236 -0.25 -18.43 5.40
N GLU A 237 -1.34 -19.12 5.76
CA GLU A 237 -1.42 -19.91 7.01
C GLU A 237 -0.41 -21.08 7.04
N SER A 238 -0.19 -21.75 5.89
CA SER A 238 0.61 -22.98 5.84
C SER A 238 2.08 -22.78 5.54
N LYS A 239 2.47 -21.65 4.92
CA LYS A 239 3.84 -21.46 4.40
C LYS A 239 4.48 -20.12 4.72
N ILE A 240 3.70 -19.01 4.73
CA ILE A 240 4.25 -17.67 4.92
C ILE A 240 4.35 -17.34 6.41
N LEU A 241 3.29 -17.61 7.16
CA LEU A 241 3.24 -17.36 8.61
C LEU A 241 4.13 -18.39 9.35
N ASP A 242 5.15 -17.90 10.06
CA ASP A 242 5.79 -18.67 11.12
C ASP A 242 4.80 -18.77 12.29
N SER A 243 4.05 -19.89 12.33
CA SER A 243 2.97 -20.07 13.29
C SER A 243 3.44 -20.23 14.73
N GLU A 244 4.70 -20.62 14.96
CA GLU A 244 5.30 -20.76 16.28
C GLU A 244 5.65 -19.39 16.86
N ASN A 245 6.38 -18.57 16.09
CA ASN A 245 6.88 -17.28 16.54
C ASN A 245 5.94 -16.11 16.18
N LYS A 246 4.89 -16.35 15.39
CA LYS A 246 3.95 -15.33 14.87
C LYS A 246 4.66 -14.26 14.04
N LEU A 247 5.64 -14.67 13.25
CA LEU A 247 6.45 -13.81 12.40
C LEU A 247 6.10 -13.98 10.93
N ILE A 248 6.26 -12.89 10.20
CA ILE A 248 6.21 -12.85 8.74
C ILE A 248 7.59 -12.43 8.27
N ARG A 249 8.35 -13.39 7.74
CA ARG A 249 9.71 -13.16 7.24
C ARG A 249 9.65 -12.63 5.81
N GLU A 250 10.52 -11.68 5.49
CA GLU A 250 10.55 -11.10 4.15
C GLU A 250 11.08 -12.08 3.12
N TYR A 251 12.08 -12.87 3.49
CA TYR A 251 12.80 -13.75 2.58
C TYR A 251 12.78 -15.20 3.08
N LEU A 252 12.44 -16.10 2.17
CA LEU A 252 12.32 -17.54 2.41
C LEU A 252 12.96 -18.30 1.25
N ASP A 253 13.31 -19.56 1.44
CA ASP A 253 13.78 -20.42 0.36
C ASP A 253 12.64 -20.87 -0.57
N GLN A 254 12.93 -21.64 -1.61
CA GLN A 254 11.93 -22.15 -2.56
C GLN A 254 10.84 -23.01 -1.91
N SER A 255 11.07 -23.55 -0.71
CA SER A 255 10.13 -24.35 0.08
C SER A 255 9.44 -23.52 1.18
N PHE A 256 9.60 -22.20 1.18
CA PHE A 256 9.13 -21.27 2.21
C PHE A 256 9.74 -21.56 3.59
N LYS A 257 11.01 -21.93 3.66
CA LYS A 257 11.74 -22.15 4.90
C LYS A 257 12.77 -21.03 5.13
N PRO A 258 13.03 -20.64 6.39
CA PRO A 258 14.00 -19.62 6.74
C PRO A 258 15.43 -20.18 6.73
N LYS A 259 15.94 -20.54 5.55
CA LYS A 259 17.27 -21.16 5.36
C LYS A 259 18.27 -20.26 4.63
N LEU A 260 17.93 -18.99 4.43
CA LEU A 260 18.72 -18.05 3.66
C LEU A 260 19.40 -17.01 4.57
N VAL A 261 20.49 -16.43 4.08
CA VAL A 261 21.28 -15.42 4.80
C VAL A 261 20.44 -14.25 5.33
N ASN A 262 19.38 -13.85 4.60
CA ASN A 262 18.52 -12.73 4.98
C ASN A 262 17.15 -13.17 5.55
N SER A 263 16.95 -14.43 5.88
CA SER A 263 15.67 -14.93 6.40
C SER A 263 15.36 -14.47 7.83
N PHE A 264 16.33 -13.85 8.50
CA PHE A 264 16.13 -13.20 9.81
C PHE A 264 15.41 -11.85 9.72
N ILE A 265 15.33 -11.25 8.53
CA ILE A 265 14.71 -9.93 8.34
C ILE A 265 13.20 -10.04 8.36
N ILE A 266 12.58 -9.18 9.15
CA ILE A 266 11.16 -8.86 9.10
C ILE A 266 10.98 -7.35 8.90
N GLU A 267 9.96 -6.96 8.14
CA GLU A 267 9.47 -5.58 8.07
C GLU A 267 8.20 -5.47 8.91
N PRO A 268 8.23 -4.70 10.02
CA PRO A 268 7.05 -4.55 10.89
C PRO A 268 5.81 -4.02 10.14
N GLY A 269 6.02 -3.19 9.12
CA GLY A 269 4.95 -2.70 8.25
C GLY A 269 4.14 -3.81 7.59
N HIS A 270 4.77 -4.90 7.17
CA HIS A 270 4.08 -6.05 6.56
C HIS A 270 3.26 -6.85 7.58
N HIS A 271 3.64 -6.85 8.86
CA HIS A 271 2.78 -7.44 9.90
C HIS A 271 1.47 -6.67 10.05
N TYR A 272 1.52 -5.32 9.98
CA TYR A 272 0.33 -4.48 10.00
C TYR A 272 -0.53 -4.66 8.74
N GLU A 273 0.10 -4.76 7.57
CA GLU A 273 -0.59 -4.93 6.30
C GLU A 273 -1.30 -6.28 6.23
N TRP A 274 -0.64 -7.38 6.61
CA TRP A 274 -1.29 -8.69 6.72
C TRP A 274 -2.42 -8.70 7.76
N ALA A 275 -2.23 -8.09 8.92
CA ALA A 275 -3.27 -7.98 9.94
C ALA A 275 -4.52 -7.27 9.38
N TRP A 276 -4.33 -6.18 8.63
CA TRP A 276 -5.41 -5.47 7.98
C TRP A 276 -6.10 -6.31 6.89
N LEU A 277 -5.34 -7.02 6.05
CA LEU A 277 -5.90 -7.89 5.00
C LEU A 277 -6.72 -9.04 5.57
N LEU A 278 -6.27 -9.67 6.65
CA LEU A 278 -7.01 -10.72 7.36
C LEU A 278 -8.32 -10.19 7.92
N ASN A 279 -8.32 -9.01 8.53
CA ASN A 279 -9.53 -8.35 9.01
C ASN A 279 -10.48 -8.02 7.83
N TRP A 280 -9.95 -7.58 6.69
CA TRP A 280 -10.75 -7.31 5.50
C TRP A 280 -11.39 -8.60 4.96
N SER A 281 -10.64 -9.70 4.91
CA SER A 281 -11.17 -11.02 4.55
C SER A 281 -12.33 -11.44 5.47
N ASP A 282 -12.17 -11.32 6.79
CA ASP A 282 -13.24 -11.64 7.75
C ASP A 282 -14.50 -10.78 7.53
N LYS A 283 -14.35 -9.50 7.21
CA LYS A 283 -15.49 -8.62 6.87
C LYS A 283 -16.25 -9.08 5.62
N ILE A 284 -15.53 -9.46 4.56
CA ILE A 284 -16.15 -9.95 3.31
C ILE A 284 -16.91 -11.25 3.57
N HIS A 285 -16.30 -12.19 4.30
CA HIS A 285 -16.89 -13.50 4.61
C HIS A 285 -17.88 -13.48 5.79
N LYS A 286 -18.04 -12.32 6.46
CA LYS A 286 -18.82 -12.19 7.71
C LYS A 286 -18.39 -13.21 8.78
N SER A 287 -17.09 -13.45 8.89
CA SER A 287 -16.47 -14.38 9.84
C SER A 287 -15.66 -13.64 10.89
N LYS A 288 -15.15 -14.38 11.85
CA LYS A 288 -14.19 -13.94 12.88
C LYS A 288 -12.99 -14.89 12.93
N LYS A 289 -12.74 -15.59 11.83
CA LYS A 289 -11.68 -16.61 11.74
C LYS A 289 -10.32 -16.02 12.11
N TYR A 290 -10.08 -14.78 11.70
CA TYR A 290 -8.78 -14.13 11.82
C TYR A 290 -8.69 -13.08 12.93
N ASP A 291 -9.74 -12.84 13.73
CA ASP A 291 -9.74 -11.81 14.79
C ASP A 291 -8.52 -11.94 15.72
N THR A 292 -8.26 -13.15 16.24
CA THR A 292 -7.10 -13.41 17.13
C THR A 292 -5.78 -13.23 16.40
N LEU A 293 -5.66 -13.71 15.17
CA LEU A 293 -4.42 -13.61 14.40
C LEU A 293 -4.13 -12.16 13.98
N THR A 294 -5.16 -11.41 13.58
CA THR A 294 -5.08 -9.97 13.31
C THR A 294 -4.46 -9.21 14.49
N LYS A 295 -5.00 -9.46 15.70
CA LYS A 295 -4.44 -8.85 16.92
C LYS A 295 -3.00 -9.31 17.18
N THR A 296 -2.72 -10.59 17.04
CA THR A 296 -1.38 -11.15 17.30
C THR A 296 -0.34 -10.56 16.35
N LEU A 297 -0.65 -10.41 15.05
CA LEU A 297 0.26 -9.80 14.08
C LEU A 297 0.47 -8.31 14.38
N PHE A 298 -0.60 -7.60 14.75
CA PHE A 298 -0.47 -6.21 15.20
C PHE A 298 0.45 -6.12 16.43
N ASP A 299 0.21 -6.90 17.49
CA ASP A 299 1.01 -6.89 18.72
C ASP A 299 2.49 -7.24 18.44
N THR A 300 2.72 -8.18 17.51
CA THR A 300 4.08 -8.55 17.09
C THR A 300 4.77 -7.39 16.35
N GLY A 301 4.13 -6.80 15.35
CA GLY A 301 4.66 -5.66 14.63
C GLY A 301 4.91 -4.46 15.55
N TRP A 302 4.01 -4.19 16.49
CA TRP A 302 4.14 -3.13 17.48
C TRP A 302 5.36 -3.34 18.39
N ARG A 303 5.48 -4.51 18.96
CA ARG A 303 6.58 -4.86 19.88
C ARG A 303 7.96 -4.81 19.22
N LEU A 304 8.04 -5.22 17.95
CA LEU A 304 9.32 -5.32 17.23
C LEU A 304 9.65 -4.05 16.43
N GLY A 305 8.65 -3.31 15.98
CA GLY A 305 8.84 -2.21 15.04
C GLY A 305 8.59 -0.81 15.59
N TRP A 306 7.82 -0.66 16.68
CA TRP A 306 7.57 0.69 17.21
C TRP A 306 8.78 1.23 17.96
N ASP A 307 9.18 2.46 17.65
CA ASP A 307 10.22 3.16 18.43
C ASP A 307 9.61 3.78 19.70
N PHE A 308 9.76 3.09 20.83
CA PHE A 308 9.22 3.53 22.12
C PHE A 308 9.87 4.80 22.68
N ASN A 309 11.03 5.21 22.16
CA ASN A 309 11.74 6.41 22.60
C ASN A 309 11.32 7.66 21.82
N ASN A 310 11.23 7.52 20.48
CA ASN A 310 11.04 8.66 19.58
C ASN A 310 9.72 8.60 18.79
N GLY A 311 8.99 7.48 18.87
CA GLY A 311 7.81 7.22 18.04
C GLY A 311 8.16 6.86 16.59
N GLY A 312 7.15 6.36 15.86
CA GLY A 312 7.29 5.87 14.49
C GLY A 312 7.70 4.41 14.39
N VAL A 313 7.72 3.88 13.16
CA VAL A 313 7.97 2.46 12.87
C VAL A 313 9.33 2.31 12.22
N PHE A 314 10.20 1.46 12.79
CA PHE A 314 11.46 1.08 12.17
C PHE A 314 11.24 0.27 10.89
N ASP A 315 12.14 0.41 9.92
CA ASP A 315 12.03 -0.25 8.63
C ASP A 315 12.20 -1.76 8.74
N GLU A 316 13.24 -2.24 9.46
CA GLU A 316 13.55 -3.67 9.54
C GLU A 316 14.01 -4.10 10.94
N PHE A 317 13.66 -5.32 11.31
CA PHE A 317 14.03 -5.96 12.56
C PHE A 317 14.68 -7.32 12.29
N ASP A 318 15.78 -7.62 13.00
CA ASP A 318 16.44 -8.92 13.01
C ASP A 318 15.80 -9.82 14.07
N CYS A 319 15.01 -10.79 13.62
CA CYS A 319 14.27 -11.68 14.51
C CYS A 319 15.15 -12.78 15.16
N GLU A 320 16.35 -13.03 14.65
CA GLU A 320 17.31 -13.99 15.24
C GLU A 320 18.11 -13.34 16.36
N ASN A 321 18.70 -12.16 16.10
CA ASN A 321 19.45 -11.43 17.12
C ASN A 321 18.57 -10.54 18.02
N LYS A 322 17.27 -10.44 17.73
CA LYS A 322 16.24 -9.68 18.50
C LYS A 322 16.60 -8.20 18.65
N GLN A 323 17.01 -7.57 17.56
CA GLN A 323 17.40 -6.16 17.53
C GLN A 323 16.89 -5.46 16.27
N VAL A 324 16.79 -4.13 16.31
CA VAL A 324 16.51 -3.32 15.12
C VAL A 324 17.66 -3.50 14.13
N PHE A 325 17.35 -3.90 12.90
CA PHE A 325 18.33 -4.09 11.83
C PHE A 325 18.53 -2.81 11.03
N LEU A 326 17.42 -2.19 10.60
CA LEU A 326 17.44 -0.90 9.92
C LEU A 326 16.56 0.09 10.70
N SER A 327 17.21 1.04 11.38
CA SER A 327 16.56 2.00 12.28
C SER A 327 15.97 3.22 11.56
N THR A 328 16.01 3.27 10.23
CA THR A 328 15.30 4.29 9.47
C THR A 328 13.79 4.06 9.53
N LYS A 329 13.03 5.12 9.22
CA LYS A 329 11.57 5.15 9.31
C LYS A 329 11.01 5.67 7.98
N ARG A 330 10.49 4.77 7.15
CA ARG A 330 9.75 5.11 5.93
C ARG A 330 8.31 5.50 6.26
N LEU A 331 7.67 6.24 5.38
CA LEU A 331 6.27 6.65 5.57
C LEU A 331 5.30 5.46 5.55
N TRP A 332 5.46 4.52 4.62
CA TRP A 332 4.47 3.47 4.38
C TRP A 332 4.22 2.53 5.59
N PRO A 333 5.21 2.11 6.41
CA PRO A 333 4.94 1.25 7.57
C PRO A 333 4.04 1.93 8.60
N LEU A 334 4.19 3.24 8.77
CA LEU A 334 3.34 4.01 9.68
C LEU A 334 1.91 4.14 9.14
N LEU A 335 1.74 4.25 7.82
CA LEU A 335 0.43 4.25 7.18
C LEU A 335 -0.28 2.89 7.32
N GLU A 336 0.45 1.78 7.21
CA GLU A 336 -0.08 0.44 7.45
C GLU A 336 -0.50 0.24 8.92
N LEU A 337 0.30 0.76 9.85
CA LEU A 337 -0.06 0.79 11.27
C LEU A 337 -1.39 1.54 11.49
N ILE A 338 -1.58 2.70 10.88
CA ILE A 338 -2.83 3.47 10.97
C ILE A 338 -4.01 2.67 10.42
N LYS A 339 -3.84 1.93 9.31
CA LYS A 339 -4.90 1.08 8.74
C LYS A 339 -5.35 0.02 9.74
N VAL A 340 -4.43 -0.73 10.34
CA VAL A 340 -4.80 -1.79 11.30
C VAL A 340 -5.38 -1.22 12.58
N LEU A 341 -4.82 -0.14 13.14
CA LEU A 341 -5.38 0.54 14.31
C LEU A 341 -6.80 1.07 14.08
N SER A 342 -7.11 1.45 12.83
CA SER A 342 -8.45 1.94 12.46
C SER A 342 -9.52 0.84 12.45
N VAL A 343 -9.14 -0.43 12.39
CA VAL A 343 -10.06 -1.56 12.34
C VAL A 343 -10.08 -2.41 13.61
N LEU A 344 -9.10 -2.26 14.48
CA LEU A 344 -9.09 -2.86 15.81
C LEU A 344 -10.12 -2.18 16.74
N PRO A 345 -10.56 -2.87 17.81
CA PRO A 345 -11.50 -2.30 18.79
C PRO A 345 -10.97 -1.00 19.40
N SER A 346 -11.79 0.05 19.40
CA SER A 346 -11.40 1.43 19.77
C SER A 346 -10.92 1.60 21.23
N ASN A 347 -11.36 0.72 22.14
CA ASN A 347 -11.13 0.90 23.57
C ASN A 347 -9.69 0.57 24.02
N SER A 348 -8.86 0.00 23.13
CA SER A 348 -7.50 -0.41 23.48
C SER A 348 -6.40 0.39 22.78
N HIS A 349 -6.69 1.13 21.69
CA HIS A 349 -5.67 1.71 20.83
C HIS A 349 -6.00 3.12 20.29
N GLY A 350 -6.91 3.85 20.93
CA GLY A 350 -7.30 5.21 20.49
C GLY A 350 -6.15 6.20 20.54
N ASP A 351 -5.36 6.15 21.60
CA ASP A 351 -4.19 7.02 21.79
C ASP A 351 -3.06 6.68 20.81
N ASP A 352 -2.88 5.38 20.49
CA ASP A 352 -1.90 4.92 19.53
C ASP A 352 -2.22 5.41 18.11
N LEU A 353 -3.49 5.36 17.72
CA LEU A 353 -3.96 5.87 16.42
C LEU A 353 -3.79 7.39 16.32
N THR A 354 -4.13 8.12 17.38
CA THR A 354 -3.94 9.57 17.45
C THR A 354 -2.46 9.92 17.34
N SER A 355 -1.59 9.22 18.06
CA SER A 355 -0.13 9.40 18.02
C SER A 355 0.43 9.13 16.62
N ALA A 356 0.03 8.04 15.98
CA ALA A 356 0.48 7.69 14.64
C ALA A 356 0.06 8.75 13.60
N LEU A 357 -1.20 9.22 13.64
CA LEU A 357 -1.68 10.30 12.75
C LEU A 357 -0.97 11.62 12.98
N THR A 358 -0.69 11.97 14.25
CA THR A 358 0.08 13.17 14.59
C THR A 358 1.47 13.10 13.97
N ILE A 359 2.17 11.97 14.09
CA ILE A 359 3.50 11.79 13.49
C ILE A 359 3.43 11.93 11.95
N VAL A 360 2.43 11.35 11.29
CA VAL A 360 2.26 11.51 9.83
C VAL A 360 2.12 12.98 9.46
N LEU A 361 1.31 13.75 10.18
CA LEU A 361 1.00 15.14 9.84
C LEU A 361 2.08 16.14 10.25
N GLU A 362 2.87 15.84 11.28
CA GLU A 362 3.90 16.75 11.79
C GLU A 362 5.28 16.46 11.19
N ARG A 363 5.58 15.19 10.89
CA ARG A 363 6.89 14.78 10.39
C ARG A 363 6.88 14.55 8.89
N TYR A 364 5.97 13.72 8.39
CA TYR A 364 6.01 13.28 7.00
C TYR A 364 5.31 14.24 6.04
N ILE A 365 4.02 14.47 6.19
CA ILE A 365 3.21 15.18 5.19
C ILE A 365 3.13 16.67 5.51
N GLN A 366 3.77 17.46 4.68
CA GLN A 366 3.83 18.92 4.83
C GLN A 366 2.47 19.59 4.52
N PRO A 367 2.21 20.80 5.01
CA PRO A 367 0.95 21.53 4.75
C PRO A 367 0.67 21.78 3.24
N ASN A 368 1.71 21.83 2.41
CA ASN A 368 1.58 21.98 0.95
C ASN A 368 1.35 20.67 0.21
N GLY A 369 1.25 19.53 0.93
CA GLY A 369 0.99 18.21 0.37
C GLY A 369 2.22 17.45 -0.12
N THR A 370 3.42 18.03 -0.05
CA THR A 370 4.66 17.29 -0.24
C THR A 370 4.99 16.48 1.00
N TRP A 371 5.92 15.52 0.89
CA TRP A 371 6.30 14.72 2.05
C TRP A 371 7.80 14.39 2.06
N VAL A 372 8.28 13.98 3.24
CA VAL A 372 9.57 13.34 3.44
C VAL A 372 9.37 11.83 3.42
N GLU A 373 10.05 11.10 2.54
CA GLU A 373 9.84 9.66 2.37
C GLU A 373 10.46 8.84 3.51
N ARG A 374 11.61 9.29 4.03
CA ARG A 374 12.36 8.54 5.03
C ARG A 374 13.11 9.44 6.01
N PHE A 375 13.04 9.07 7.27
CA PHE A 375 13.83 9.65 8.37
C PHE A 375 14.80 8.61 8.95
N ASP A 376 15.83 9.09 9.66
CA ASP A 376 16.59 8.27 10.60
C ASP A 376 15.82 8.11 11.93
N GLN A 377 16.41 7.38 12.87
CA GLN A 377 15.80 7.15 14.19
C GLN A 377 15.56 8.44 15.00
N ASN A 378 16.32 9.50 14.75
CA ASN A 378 16.26 10.79 15.46
C ASN A 378 15.43 11.84 14.72
N TRP A 379 14.68 11.43 13.68
CA TRP A 379 13.87 12.30 12.85
C TRP A 379 14.66 13.30 11.98
N CYS A 380 15.92 13.00 11.64
CA CYS A 380 16.63 13.72 10.60
C CYS A 380 16.22 13.13 9.23
N ALA A 381 15.87 14.00 8.28
CA ALA A 381 15.42 13.57 6.96
C ALA A 381 16.57 12.90 6.18
N VAL A 382 16.33 11.67 5.70
CA VAL A 382 17.28 10.87 4.91
C VAL A 382 16.91 10.91 3.42
N ASP A 383 15.61 10.85 3.12
CA ASP A 383 15.11 10.97 1.75
C ASP A 383 13.91 11.91 1.71
N THR A 384 14.09 13.04 1.04
CA THR A 384 13.08 14.09 0.84
C THR A 384 12.43 14.01 -0.55
N THR A 385 12.78 13.01 -1.36
CA THR A 385 12.11 12.77 -2.63
C THR A 385 10.76 12.11 -2.39
N MET A 386 9.88 12.24 -3.36
CA MET A 386 8.50 11.75 -3.28
C MET A 386 8.29 10.63 -4.31
N PRO A 387 8.50 9.35 -3.93
CA PRO A 387 8.18 8.22 -4.81
C PRO A 387 6.69 8.22 -5.15
N THR A 388 6.38 8.22 -6.43
CA THR A 388 4.98 8.20 -6.92
C THR A 388 4.22 6.98 -6.38
N SER A 389 4.92 5.89 -6.10
CA SER A 389 4.34 4.68 -5.51
C SER A 389 3.81 4.86 -4.09
N SER A 390 4.31 5.83 -3.31
CA SER A 390 3.93 6.03 -1.89
C SER A 390 2.52 6.62 -1.72
N ILE A 391 2.00 7.31 -2.74
CA ILE A 391 0.65 7.89 -2.74
C ILE A 391 -0.43 6.81 -2.54
N TYR A 392 -0.20 5.60 -3.04
CA TYR A 392 -1.08 4.46 -2.85
C TYR A 392 -1.36 4.17 -1.37
N HIS A 393 -0.33 4.12 -0.52
CA HIS A 393 -0.49 3.86 0.91
C HIS A 393 -1.26 4.99 1.62
N MET A 394 -1.00 6.26 1.25
CA MET A 394 -1.80 7.40 1.75
C MET A 394 -3.27 7.25 1.39
N ALA A 395 -3.56 6.95 0.11
CA ALA A 395 -4.90 6.76 -0.41
C ALA A 395 -5.65 5.63 0.30
N MET A 396 -5.00 4.48 0.50
CA MET A 396 -5.59 3.35 1.21
C MET A 396 -5.88 3.70 2.67
N THR A 397 -4.93 4.32 3.36
CA THR A 397 -5.09 4.75 4.76
C THR A 397 -6.26 5.70 4.94
N ILE A 398 -6.37 6.73 4.09
CA ILE A 398 -7.48 7.68 4.15
C ILE A 398 -8.80 6.97 3.86
N SER A 399 -8.85 6.05 2.89
CA SER A 399 -10.07 5.27 2.61
C SER A 399 -10.54 4.47 3.83
N VAL A 400 -9.62 3.91 4.62
CA VAL A 400 -9.94 3.17 5.85
C VAL A 400 -10.41 4.10 6.96
N LEU A 401 -9.78 5.27 7.12
CA LEU A 401 -10.18 6.29 8.10
C LEU A 401 -11.59 6.83 7.81
N GLU A 402 -11.91 7.12 6.54
CA GLU A 402 -13.25 7.57 6.14
C GLU A 402 -14.31 6.48 6.40
N ALA A 403 -14.01 5.22 6.09
CA ALA A 403 -14.91 4.11 6.39
C ALA A 403 -15.13 3.90 7.90
N ARG A 404 -14.19 4.31 8.77
CA ARG A 404 -14.37 4.30 10.22
C ARG A 404 -15.36 5.37 10.69
N LYS A 405 -15.34 6.58 10.09
CA LYS A 405 -16.27 7.68 10.43
C LYS A 405 -17.73 7.30 10.17
N THR A 406 -18.00 6.54 9.09
CA THR A 406 -19.37 6.15 8.70
C THR A 406 -19.96 5.03 9.53
N LYS A 407 -19.18 4.37 10.41
CA LYS A 407 -19.67 3.27 11.28
C LYS A 407 -20.11 3.73 12.67
N LYS A 408 -19.94 5.02 12.98
CA LYS A 408 -20.43 5.66 14.20
C LYS A 408 -21.76 6.35 13.92
#